data_c5fd3d09cd71f3951eb594124786cd25
#
_entry.id   c5fd3d09cd71f3951eb594124786cd25
#
_cell.length_a   1.000
_cell.length_b   1.000
_cell.length_c   1.000
_cell.angle_alpha   90.00
_cell.angle_beta   90.00
_cell.angle_gamma   90.00
#
_symmetry.space_group_name_H-M   'P 1'
#
loop_
_entity.id
_entity.type
_entity.pdbx_description
1 polymer ?
#
loop_
_entity_poly.entity_id
_entity_poly.type
_entity_poly.pdbx_seq_one_letter_code
_entity_poly.pdbx_strand_id
1 'polypeptide(L)'
;MATNFNGQNAFNITDRRRFLKNISVVSAAFATTDLWTMSAPGQENMSFVNSEAVPRRAFGRTGVQVSILGIGGYTIGEAKTEAEGIRIIHKAMDAGINFMDNSWEYHDGRSEEWMGKALKGRRDKAFLMSKVCTHGRDAKVAMRQLEESLRRLQTDHLDLWQVHEVIYDNDPDLHFAKGGVMEAIAQAKQQGKVRFVGFTGHKDPAIHLKMLAYDFPFDACQLPLGPFDATFRSFEQKVLPELNRRGIAPIGMKSLGGTAESVKKGVLTAKEALTYVMSLPIAILVSGMDSLEVLNENLEIARSFTPMKPEAMQALRDRCAIHAADGRFELYKTSKHFDGPPGREQHGFPSAKEMEG
;
A
#
# COMPACT_ATOMS: atom_id res chain seq x y z
N MET A 1 25.78 37.13 20.44
CA MET A 1 26.68 36.05 19.97
C MET A 1 25.81 35.03 19.26
N ALA A 2 25.88 35.02 17.94
CA ALA A 2 25.08 34.12 17.11
C ALA A 2 25.90 32.87 16.87
N THR A 3 25.40 31.72 17.26
CA THR A 3 25.98 30.42 16.93
C THR A 3 25.20 29.81 15.76
N ASN A 4 25.87 29.79 14.63
CA ASN A 4 25.45 29.08 13.42
C ASN A 4 25.41 27.56 13.65
N PHE A 5 24.27 26.95 13.48
CA PHE A 5 24.15 25.50 13.32
C PHE A 5 24.04 25.19 11.81
N ASN A 6 25.20 24.99 11.18
CA ASN A 6 25.29 24.29 9.90
C ASN A 6 25.53 22.81 10.18
N GLY A 7 24.50 22.00 10.10
CA GLY A 7 24.55 20.55 10.22
C GLY A 7 24.04 19.86 8.95
N GLN A 8 24.72 20.06 7.81
CA GLN A 8 24.57 19.22 6.66
C GLN A 8 25.41 17.95 6.85
N ASN A 9 24.84 16.92 7.44
CA ASN A 9 25.35 15.54 7.29
C ASN A 9 24.51 14.82 6.22
N ALA A 10 24.75 15.19 4.97
CA ALA A 10 24.33 14.37 3.83
C ALA A 10 25.07 13.02 3.88
N PHE A 11 24.35 11.93 3.78
CA PHE A 11 24.91 10.60 3.54
C PHE A 11 25.92 10.69 2.40
N ASN A 12 27.19 10.41 2.69
CA ASN A 12 28.25 10.50 1.70
C ASN A 12 28.03 9.40 0.65
N ILE A 13 28.34 9.69 -0.63
CA ILE A 13 28.18 8.77 -1.77
C ILE A 13 28.88 7.40 -1.51
N THR A 14 29.92 7.39 -0.69
CA THR A 14 30.64 6.18 -0.26
C THR A 14 29.81 5.28 0.64
N ASP A 15 28.99 5.85 1.54
CA ASP A 15 28.11 5.11 2.44
C ASP A 15 26.88 4.56 1.70
N ARG A 16 26.39 5.28 0.69
CA ARG A 16 25.33 4.80 -0.22
C ARG A 16 25.77 3.53 -0.96
N ARG A 17 26.99 3.50 -1.48
CA ARG A 17 27.54 2.32 -2.18
C ARG A 17 27.76 1.13 -1.25
N ARG A 18 28.09 1.36 0.02
CA ARG A 18 28.29 0.32 1.03
C ARG A 18 26.97 -0.28 1.50
N PHE A 19 25.93 0.56 1.67
CA PHE A 19 24.57 0.15 1.98
C PHE A 19 23.99 -0.73 0.87
N LEU A 20 24.13 -0.31 -0.41
CA LEU A 20 23.64 -1.05 -1.57
C LEU A 20 24.45 -2.32 -1.86
N LYS A 21 25.77 -2.36 -1.57
CA LYS A 21 26.58 -3.57 -1.75
C LYS A 21 26.16 -4.71 -0.85
N ASN A 22 25.66 -4.45 0.33
CA ASN A 22 25.18 -5.47 1.25
C ASN A 22 23.83 -6.09 0.85
N ILE A 23 23.10 -5.46 -0.10
CA ILE A 23 21.82 -5.95 -0.63
C ILE A 23 22.02 -6.79 -1.91
N SER A 24 23.19 -6.69 -2.58
CA SER A 24 23.42 -7.20 -3.95
C SER A 24 23.99 -8.61 -4.06
N VAL A 25 24.05 -9.42 -3.00
CA VAL A 25 24.75 -10.73 -3.00
C VAL A 25 23.84 -11.93 -3.30
N VAL A 26 22.65 -11.75 -3.85
CA VAL A 26 21.85 -12.91 -4.35
C VAL A 26 21.23 -12.57 -5.71
N SER A 27 22.06 -12.34 -6.73
CA SER A 27 21.61 -12.42 -8.14
C SER A 27 22.82 -12.41 -9.08
N ALA A 28 23.50 -13.55 -9.18
CA ALA A 28 24.45 -13.80 -10.27
C ALA A 28 24.14 -15.15 -10.90
N ALA A 29 23.55 -15.14 -12.09
CA ALA A 29 23.79 -15.99 -13.24
C ALA A 29 22.63 -15.86 -14.24
N PHE A 30 22.92 -15.31 -15.36
CA PHE A 30 22.70 -15.74 -16.73
C PHE A 30 22.68 -14.52 -17.65
N ALA A 31 23.81 -14.28 -18.30
CA ALA A 31 23.90 -13.41 -19.45
C ALA A 31 23.74 -14.27 -20.72
N THR A 32 22.73 -14.00 -21.52
CA THR A 32 22.72 -14.25 -22.97
C THR A 32 22.11 -13.05 -23.64
N THR A 33 22.91 -12.47 -24.54
CA THR A 33 22.57 -11.35 -25.42
C THR A 33 21.57 -11.79 -26.48
N ASP A 34 20.40 -11.12 -26.54
CA ASP A 34 19.64 -11.02 -27.77
C ASP A 34 18.97 -9.65 -27.86
N LEU A 35 19.12 -9.03 -29.05
CA LEU A 35 18.56 -7.74 -29.42
C LEU A 35 17.03 -7.78 -29.35
N TRP A 36 16.43 -6.97 -28.48
CA TRP A 36 15.00 -6.76 -28.43
C TRP A 36 14.62 -5.43 -29.06
N THR A 37 13.88 -5.51 -30.11
CA THR A 37 13.07 -4.41 -30.67
C THR A 37 12.05 -3.99 -29.59
N MET A 38 12.07 -2.69 -29.26
CA MET A 38 11.12 -2.10 -28.31
C MET A 38 9.71 -2.09 -28.92
N SER A 39 8.91 -3.08 -28.60
CA SER A 39 7.45 -3.00 -28.68
C SER A 39 6.92 -2.54 -27.30
N ALA A 40 5.98 -1.59 -27.31
CA ALA A 40 5.26 -1.16 -26.12
C ALA A 40 4.70 -2.38 -25.37
N PRO A 41 4.70 -2.43 -24.03
CA PRO A 41 4.09 -3.53 -23.29
C PRO A 41 2.58 -3.48 -23.54
N GLY A 42 2.15 -4.31 -24.50
CA GLY A 42 0.77 -4.57 -24.79
C GLY A 42 0.10 -5.25 -23.61
N GLN A 43 -1.20 -4.99 -23.49
CA GLN A 43 -2.18 -5.76 -22.73
C GLN A 43 -2.08 -7.26 -23.10
N GLU A 44 -1.23 -8.01 -22.43
CA GLU A 44 -1.20 -9.45 -22.61
C GLU A 44 -1.37 -10.18 -21.28
N ASN A 45 -2.41 -11.03 -21.32
CA ASN A 45 -2.75 -12.14 -20.43
C ASN A 45 -3.58 -11.83 -19.18
N MET A 46 -4.81 -11.37 -19.41
CA MET A 46 -5.91 -11.83 -18.56
C MET A 46 -6.32 -13.23 -19.04
N SER A 47 -5.85 -14.28 -18.39
CA SER A 47 -6.40 -15.61 -18.57
C SER A 47 -7.80 -15.64 -17.96
N PHE A 48 -8.84 -15.52 -18.80
CA PHE A 48 -10.22 -15.79 -18.43
C PHE A 48 -10.38 -17.31 -18.23
N VAL A 49 -10.10 -17.78 -17.03
CA VAL A 49 -10.37 -19.15 -16.63
C VAL A 49 -11.30 -19.11 -15.43
N ASN A 50 -12.55 -19.45 -15.68
CA ASN A 50 -13.61 -19.71 -14.72
C ASN A 50 -14.23 -18.48 -14.04
N SER A 51 -15.47 -18.16 -14.33
CA SER A 51 -16.27 -17.03 -13.82
C SER A 51 -16.55 -17.04 -12.30
N GLU A 52 -16.02 -18.01 -11.57
CA GLU A 52 -16.22 -18.16 -10.13
C GLU A 52 -15.08 -17.59 -9.28
N ALA A 53 -13.87 -17.48 -9.80
CA ALA A 53 -12.71 -17.02 -9.07
C ALA A 53 -12.36 -15.55 -9.36
N VAL A 54 -11.87 -14.81 -8.33
CA VAL A 54 -11.35 -13.46 -8.51
C VAL A 54 -10.10 -13.50 -9.40
N PRO A 55 -10.01 -12.68 -10.48
CA PRO A 55 -8.85 -12.65 -11.38
C PRO A 55 -7.56 -12.28 -10.64
N ARG A 56 -6.41 -12.66 -11.21
CA ARG A 56 -5.08 -12.37 -10.66
C ARG A 56 -4.23 -11.56 -11.62
N ARG A 57 -3.26 -10.82 -11.03
CA ARG A 57 -2.27 -10.00 -11.74
C ARG A 57 -0.88 -10.22 -11.18
N ALA A 58 0.13 -9.91 -11.98
CA ALA A 58 1.51 -9.87 -11.53
C ALA A 58 1.70 -8.75 -10.47
N PHE A 59 2.42 -9.07 -9.40
CA PHE A 59 2.78 -8.13 -8.36
C PHE A 59 4.12 -7.45 -8.72
N GLY A 60 4.05 -6.45 -9.60
CA GLY A 60 5.23 -5.79 -10.13
C GLY A 60 6.24 -6.76 -10.74
N ARG A 61 7.53 -6.54 -10.47
CA ARG A 61 8.64 -7.40 -10.93
C ARG A 61 8.95 -8.59 -10.01
N THR A 62 8.13 -8.85 -8.98
CA THR A 62 8.42 -9.85 -7.94
C THR A 62 8.26 -11.30 -8.39
N GLY A 63 7.60 -11.55 -9.52
CA GLY A 63 7.24 -12.89 -10.00
C GLY A 63 6.04 -13.51 -9.29
N VAL A 64 5.41 -12.82 -8.34
CA VAL A 64 4.24 -13.31 -7.60
C VAL A 64 2.95 -12.87 -8.28
N GLN A 65 1.91 -13.69 -8.19
CA GLN A 65 0.55 -13.38 -8.64
C GLN A 65 -0.36 -13.09 -7.46
N VAL A 66 -1.06 -11.96 -7.49
CA VAL A 66 -2.04 -11.56 -6.47
C VAL A 66 -3.43 -11.39 -7.09
N SER A 67 -4.48 -11.59 -6.30
CA SER A 67 -5.85 -11.28 -6.72
C SER A 67 -5.99 -9.77 -7.00
N ILE A 68 -6.79 -9.39 -8.02
CA ILE A 68 -7.00 -7.97 -8.37
C ILE A 68 -7.68 -7.17 -7.25
N LEU A 69 -8.31 -7.86 -6.32
CA LEU A 69 -8.96 -7.34 -5.11
C LEU A 69 -8.30 -7.95 -3.88
N GLY A 70 -8.02 -7.14 -2.86
CA GLY A 70 -7.47 -7.54 -1.57
C GLY A 70 -8.33 -7.05 -0.41
N ILE A 71 -8.20 -7.73 0.73
CA ILE A 71 -8.87 -7.34 1.98
C ILE A 71 -8.11 -6.20 2.65
N GLY A 72 -8.82 -5.11 2.98
CA GLY A 72 -8.32 -4.03 3.83
C GLY A 72 -8.46 -4.39 5.30
N GLY A 73 -7.33 -4.56 5.98
CA GLY A 73 -7.30 -5.00 7.38
C GLY A 73 -7.93 -4.01 8.36
N TYR A 74 -7.92 -2.71 8.05
CA TYR A 74 -8.57 -1.73 8.93
C TYR A 74 -10.04 -2.10 9.18
N THR A 75 -10.82 -2.35 8.13
CA THR A 75 -12.24 -2.68 8.25
C THR A 75 -12.52 -4.08 8.82
N ILE A 76 -11.55 -5.00 8.72
CA ILE A 76 -11.67 -6.30 9.43
C ILE A 76 -11.72 -6.09 10.95
N GLY A 77 -10.92 -5.16 11.50
CA GLY A 77 -10.97 -4.79 12.90
C GLY A 77 -12.25 -4.05 13.33
N GLU A 78 -13.04 -3.55 12.38
CA GLU A 78 -14.35 -2.90 12.59
C GLU A 78 -15.54 -3.88 12.53
N ALA A 79 -15.34 -5.12 12.09
CA ALA A 79 -16.40 -6.12 12.07
C ALA A 79 -17.05 -6.26 13.47
N LYS A 80 -18.35 -6.54 13.51
CA LYS A 80 -19.13 -6.56 14.76
C LYS A 80 -18.57 -7.51 15.81
N THR A 81 -17.95 -8.61 15.37
CA THR A 81 -17.32 -9.60 16.24
C THR A 81 -16.09 -10.20 15.57
N GLU A 82 -15.17 -10.75 16.40
CA GLU A 82 -14.02 -11.53 15.91
C GLU A 82 -14.47 -12.66 14.96
N ALA A 83 -15.52 -13.40 15.33
CA ALA A 83 -16.03 -14.49 14.52
C ALA A 83 -16.50 -14.03 13.13
N GLU A 84 -17.09 -12.84 13.05
CA GLU A 84 -17.51 -12.25 11.77
C GLU A 84 -16.29 -11.82 10.94
N GLY A 85 -15.31 -11.14 11.53
CA GLY A 85 -14.07 -10.76 10.85
C GLY A 85 -13.33 -11.98 10.30
N ILE A 86 -13.19 -13.06 11.08
CA ILE A 86 -12.61 -14.33 10.65
C ILE A 86 -13.43 -14.94 9.49
N ARG A 87 -14.75 -14.93 9.59
CA ARG A 87 -15.64 -15.47 8.54
C ARG A 87 -15.53 -14.70 7.23
N ILE A 88 -15.39 -13.36 7.30
CA ILE A 88 -15.15 -12.50 6.11
C ILE A 88 -13.85 -12.93 5.44
N ILE A 89 -12.75 -13.06 6.20
CA ILE A 89 -11.44 -13.47 5.65
C ILE A 89 -11.53 -14.86 5.01
N HIS A 90 -12.13 -15.85 5.69
CA HIS A 90 -12.27 -17.21 5.15
C HIS A 90 -13.05 -17.21 3.85
N LYS A 91 -14.21 -16.54 3.80
CA LYS A 91 -15.04 -16.48 2.60
C LYS A 91 -14.34 -15.77 1.45
N ALA A 92 -13.57 -14.72 1.72
CA ALA A 92 -12.77 -14.04 0.72
C ALA A 92 -11.68 -14.96 0.14
N MET A 93 -10.98 -15.70 1.00
CA MET A 93 -9.96 -16.68 0.57
C MET A 93 -10.57 -17.80 -0.26
N ASP A 94 -11.71 -18.33 0.17
CA ASP A 94 -12.43 -19.40 -0.57
C ASP A 94 -12.93 -18.90 -1.93
N ALA A 95 -13.16 -17.58 -2.07
CA ALA A 95 -13.51 -16.92 -3.33
C ALA A 95 -12.29 -16.58 -4.23
N GLY A 96 -11.05 -16.88 -3.78
CA GLY A 96 -9.82 -16.68 -4.54
C GLY A 96 -9.03 -15.41 -4.20
N ILE A 97 -9.50 -14.58 -3.26
CA ILE A 97 -8.69 -13.46 -2.74
C ILE A 97 -7.51 -14.04 -1.95
N ASN A 98 -6.29 -13.65 -2.32
CA ASN A 98 -5.09 -14.07 -1.61
C ASN A 98 -4.32 -12.92 -0.95
N PHE A 99 -4.68 -11.66 -1.20
CA PHE A 99 -3.97 -10.50 -0.65
C PHE A 99 -4.64 -9.99 0.62
N MET A 100 -3.88 -9.99 1.73
CA MET A 100 -4.32 -9.63 3.06
C MET A 100 -3.53 -8.42 3.55
N ASP A 101 -4.14 -7.23 3.45
CA ASP A 101 -3.57 -5.99 3.96
C ASP A 101 -3.80 -5.86 5.46
N ASN A 102 -2.80 -5.39 6.20
CA ASN A 102 -2.91 -5.05 7.61
C ASN A 102 -1.92 -3.93 7.99
N SER A 103 -1.95 -3.50 9.26
CA SER A 103 -0.98 -2.59 9.87
C SER A 103 -0.89 -2.84 11.37
N TRP A 104 0.32 -2.64 11.91
CA TRP A 104 0.61 -2.77 13.33
C TRP A 104 -0.36 -1.99 14.24
N GLU A 105 -0.78 -0.79 13.80
CA GLU A 105 -1.62 0.12 14.58
C GLU A 105 -3.13 -0.10 14.45
N TYR A 106 -3.57 -0.89 13.45
CA TYR A 106 -5.00 -1.01 13.20
C TYR A 106 -5.75 -1.60 14.40
N HIS A 107 -6.58 -0.74 15.03
CA HIS A 107 -7.37 -1.08 16.24
C HIS A 107 -6.51 -1.66 17.37
N ASP A 108 -5.35 -1.04 17.63
CA ASP A 108 -4.40 -1.43 18.67
C ASP A 108 -3.91 -2.88 18.53
N GLY A 109 -3.80 -3.35 17.25
CA GLY A 109 -3.33 -4.69 16.89
C GLY A 109 -4.44 -5.75 16.76
N ARG A 110 -5.67 -5.44 17.11
CA ARG A 110 -6.82 -6.38 17.02
C ARG A 110 -6.99 -6.90 15.59
N SER A 111 -6.80 -6.04 14.58
CA SER A 111 -6.91 -6.45 13.19
C SER A 111 -5.88 -7.52 12.80
N GLU A 112 -4.63 -7.39 13.27
CA GLU A 112 -3.60 -8.41 13.07
C GLU A 112 -3.92 -9.71 13.83
N GLU A 113 -4.41 -9.61 15.06
CA GLU A 113 -4.79 -10.79 15.87
C GLU A 113 -5.90 -11.62 15.21
N TRP A 114 -6.95 -10.96 14.73
CA TRP A 114 -8.05 -11.63 14.04
C TRP A 114 -7.60 -12.24 12.71
N MET A 115 -6.77 -11.54 11.97
CA MET A 115 -6.20 -12.05 10.72
C MET A 115 -5.28 -13.26 10.99
N GLY A 116 -4.43 -13.21 12.01
CA GLY A 116 -3.59 -14.34 12.42
C GLY A 116 -4.40 -15.58 12.74
N LYS A 117 -5.48 -15.44 13.50
CA LYS A 117 -6.42 -16.54 13.80
C LYS A 117 -7.08 -17.10 12.53
N ALA A 118 -7.51 -16.22 11.61
CA ALA A 118 -8.12 -16.61 10.34
C ALA A 118 -7.17 -17.36 9.42
N LEU A 119 -5.88 -17.01 9.44
CA LEU A 119 -4.85 -17.62 8.58
C LEU A 119 -4.28 -18.92 9.13
N LYS A 120 -4.65 -19.35 10.34
CA LYS A 120 -4.18 -20.62 10.92
C LYS A 120 -4.51 -21.80 10.00
N GLY A 121 -3.49 -22.51 9.53
CA GLY A 121 -3.61 -23.61 8.56
C GLY A 121 -3.89 -23.16 7.11
N ARG A 122 -3.85 -21.84 6.83
CA ARG A 122 -4.08 -21.27 5.49
C ARG A 122 -3.01 -20.23 5.09
N ARG A 123 -1.97 -20.04 5.91
CA ARG A 123 -0.94 -18.99 5.71
C ARG A 123 -0.26 -19.07 4.34
N ASP A 124 -0.02 -20.27 3.86
CA ASP A 124 0.60 -20.57 2.56
C ASP A 124 -0.24 -20.10 1.35
N LYS A 125 -1.54 -19.91 1.55
CA LYS A 125 -2.46 -19.43 0.51
C LYS A 125 -2.61 -17.90 0.49
N ALA A 126 -2.04 -17.20 1.47
CA ALA A 126 -2.15 -15.76 1.62
C ALA A 126 -0.85 -15.05 1.23
N PHE A 127 -0.98 -13.97 0.47
CA PHE A 127 0.02 -12.91 0.40
C PHE A 127 -0.28 -11.93 1.55
N LEU A 128 0.44 -12.09 2.65
CA LEU A 128 0.21 -11.36 3.88
C LEU A 128 1.11 -10.15 4.00
N MET A 129 0.54 -9.00 4.24
CA MET A 129 1.30 -7.79 4.52
C MET A 129 0.91 -7.14 5.83
N SER A 130 1.86 -6.41 6.39
CA SER A 130 1.63 -5.44 7.44
C SER A 130 2.47 -4.18 7.22
N LYS A 131 2.31 -3.20 8.10
CA LYS A 131 2.99 -1.92 7.99
C LYS A 131 3.61 -1.56 9.33
N VAL A 132 4.80 -0.98 9.28
CA VAL A 132 5.38 -0.32 10.43
C VAL A 132 4.74 1.05 10.57
N CYS A 133 4.12 1.30 11.73
CA CYS A 133 3.58 2.61 12.03
C CYS A 133 4.73 3.58 12.25
N THR A 134 4.82 4.56 11.38
CA THR A 134 5.96 5.43 11.31
C THR A 134 5.63 6.79 11.93
N HIS A 135 6.35 7.57 11.72
CA HIS A 135 7.32 8.47 11.27
C HIS A 135 8.75 8.12 11.76
N GLY A 136 9.24 6.97 11.36
CA GLY A 136 10.30 6.17 11.93
C GLY A 136 11.67 6.76 11.95
N ARG A 137 11.99 7.47 13.02
CA ARG A 137 13.38 7.82 13.35
C ARG A 137 14.14 6.68 14.00
N ASP A 138 13.46 5.67 14.52
CA ASP A 138 14.08 4.64 15.34
C ASP A 138 13.88 3.25 14.75
N ALA A 139 14.95 2.74 14.13
CA ALA A 139 14.99 1.40 13.57
C ALA A 139 14.69 0.31 14.61
N LYS A 140 15.06 0.51 15.90
CA LYS A 140 14.79 -0.47 16.96
C LYS A 140 13.31 -0.51 17.30
N VAL A 141 12.62 0.65 17.31
CA VAL A 141 11.16 0.71 17.46
C VAL A 141 10.50 -0.02 16.31
N ALA A 142 10.92 0.25 15.08
CA ALA A 142 10.38 -0.43 13.90
C ALA A 142 10.52 -1.95 13.97
N MET A 143 11.69 -2.46 14.37
CA MET A 143 11.91 -3.90 14.54
C MET A 143 11.02 -4.49 15.64
N ARG A 144 10.81 -3.79 16.77
CA ARG A 144 9.86 -4.25 17.81
C ARG A 144 8.44 -4.35 17.28
N GLN A 145 7.99 -3.35 16.52
CA GLN A 145 6.66 -3.39 15.87
C GLN A 145 6.55 -4.57 14.90
N LEU A 146 7.59 -4.89 14.13
CA LEU A 146 7.61 -6.08 13.28
C LEU A 146 7.46 -7.37 14.09
N GLU A 147 8.21 -7.52 15.16
CA GLU A 147 8.11 -8.71 16.04
C GLU A 147 6.71 -8.85 16.66
N GLU A 148 6.12 -7.73 17.06
CA GLU A 148 4.73 -7.73 17.54
C GLU A 148 3.74 -8.12 16.45
N SER A 149 3.89 -7.59 15.23
CA SER A 149 3.06 -7.96 14.08
C SER A 149 3.17 -9.45 13.78
N LEU A 150 4.38 -10.02 13.72
CA LEU A 150 4.58 -11.45 13.49
C LEU A 150 3.90 -12.30 14.57
N ARG A 151 4.03 -11.90 15.84
CA ARG A 151 3.36 -12.58 16.96
C ARG A 151 1.84 -12.53 16.86
N ARG A 152 1.23 -11.35 16.58
CA ARG A 152 -0.21 -11.16 16.45
C ARG A 152 -0.75 -11.94 15.25
N LEU A 153 -0.04 -11.90 14.12
CA LEU A 153 -0.37 -12.61 12.89
C LEU A 153 -0.07 -14.11 12.93
N GLN A 154 0.57 -14.61 14.02
CA GLN A 154 0.91 -16.02 14.24
C GLN A 154 1.73 -16.61 13.06
N THR A 155 2.72 -15.87 12.58
CA THR A 155 3.58 -16.25 11.45
C THR A 155 5.03 -15.86 11.73
N ASP A 156 5.96 -16.52 11.07
CA ASP A 156 7.39 -16.22 11.14
C ASP A 156 7.85 -15.20 10.10
N HIS A 157 7.01 -14.90 9.09
CA HIS A 157 7.33 -13.94 8.05
C HIS A 157 6.11 -13.23 7.46
N LEU A 158 6.36 -12.05 6.88
CA LEU A 158 5.43 -11.33 6.02
C LEU A 158 5.85 -11.47 4.55
N ASP A 159 4.88 -11.48 3.66
CA ASP A 159 5.16 -11.34 2.23
C ASP A 159 5.58 -9.91 1.89
N LEU A 160 4.90 -8.91 2.44
CA LEU A 160 5.25 -7.51 2.24
C LEU A 160 5.21 -6.74 3.57
N TRP A 161 6.26 -5.96 3.84
CA TRP A 161 6.29 -5.01 4.94
C TRP A 161 6.50 -3.59 4.43
N GLN A 162 5.62 -2.68 4.80
CA GLN A 162 5.63 -1.30 4.30
C GLN A 162 5.91 -0.29 5.40
N VAL A 163 6.63 0.78 5.03
CA VAL A 163 6.68 2.02 5.81
C VAL A 163 5.31 2.69 5.68
N HIS A 164 4.60 2.88 6.81
CA HIS A 164 3.24 3.43 6.84
C HIS A 164 3.24 4.94 6.95
N GLU A 165 2.25 5.55 6.32
CA GLU A 165 1.92 6.98 6.44
C GLU A 165 3.09 7.94 6.19
N VAL A 166 3.74 7.79 5.02
CA VAL A 166 4.69 8.80 4.54
C VAL A 166 3.88 10.01 4.07
N ILE A 167 3.65 10.97 4.96
CA ILE A 167 2.65 12.05 4.78
C ILE A 167 3.16 13.46 4.99
N TYR A 168 4.34 13.64 5.58
CA TYR A 168 4.98 14.94 5.74
C TYR A 168 6.20 15.08 4.83
N ASP A 169 6.49 16.30 4.41
CA ASP A 169 7.58 16.60 3.47
C ASP A 169 8.96 16.13 3.94
N ASN A 170 9.18 16.09 5.25
CA ASN A 170 10.43 15.65 5.87
C ASN A 170 10.45 14.15 6.21
N ASP A 171 9.34 13.43 6.10
CA ASP A 171 9.29 11.98 6.40
C ASP A 171 10.32 11.19 5.59
N PRO A 172 10.46 11.38 4.26
CA PRO A 172 11.45 10.65 3.50
C PRO A 172 12.88 10.84 4.02
N ASP A 173 13.25 12.08 4.39
CA ASP A 173 14.59 12.39 4.91
C ASP A 173 14.82 11.68 6.25
N LEU A 174 13.82 11.65 7.12
CA LEU A 174 13.89 10.99 8.43
C LEU A 174 13.93 9.46 8.31
N HIS A 175 13.18 8.89 7.37
CA HIS A 175 13.19 7.45 7.11
C HIS A 175 14.55 6.96 6.64
N PHE A 176 15.24 7.74 5.81
CA PHE A 176 16.57 7.42 5.28
C PHE A 176 17.73 7.94 6.12
N ALA A 177 17.46 8.69 7.21
CA ALA A 177 18.49 9.12 8.13
C ALA A 177 19.13 7.91 8.85
N LYS A 178 20.35 8.12 9.40
CA LYS A 178 21.01 7.10 10.22
C LYS A 178 20.14 6.72 11.42
N GLY A 179 19.92 5.42 11.63
CA GLY A 179 19.05 4.88 12.66
C GLY A 179 17.56 4.96 12.31
N GLY A 180 17.20 5.39 11.10
CA GLY A 180 15.82 5.48 10.62
C GLY A 180 15.23 4.12 10.21
N VAL A 181 13.94 4.12 9.90
CA VAL A 181 13.17 2.90 9.60
C VAL A 181 13.73 2.10 8.42
N MET A 182 14.41 2.75 7.46
CA MET A 182 14.94 2.04 6.30
C MET A 182 16.08 1.08 6.66
N GLU A 183 16.79 1.30 7.77
CA GLU A 183 17.75 0.32 8.30
C GLU A 183 17.02 -0.93 8.82
N ALA A 184 15.89 -0.75 9.51
CA ALA A 184 15.06 -1.87 9.97
C ALA A 184 14.47 -2.66 8.80
N ILE A 185 13.99 -1.98 7.75
CA ILE A 185 13.48 -2.59 6.51
C ILE A 185 14.56 -3.49 5.87
N ALA A 186 15.78 -2.98 5.73
CA ALA A 186 16.89 -3.73 5.18
C ALA A 186 17.27 -4.94 6.06
N GLN A 187 17.32 -4.74 7.37
CA GLN A 187 17.61 -5.78 8.34
C GLN A 187 16.55 -6.90 8.34
N ALA A 188 15.26 -6.54 8.33
CA ALA A 188 14.16 -7.50 8.30
C ALA A 188 14.20 -8.38 7.04
N LYS A 189 14.48 -7.76 5.88
CA LYS A 189 14.66 -8.48 4.61
C LYS A 189 15.85 -9.43 4.66
N GLN A 190 16.99 -8.99 5.20
CA GLN A 190 18.19 -9.84 5.37
C GLN A 190 17.95 -11.03 6.31
N GLN A 191 17.15 -10.84 7.36
CA GLN A 191 16.77 -11.88 8.32
C GLN A 191 15.71 -12.85 7.78
N GLY A 192 15.15 -12.61 6.58
CA GLY A 192 14.09 -13.43 6.00
C GLY A 192 12.71 -13.23 6.66
N LYS A 193 12.56 -12.26 7.56
CA LYS A 193 11.29 -11.93 8.20
C LYS A 193 10.29 -11.26 7.26
N VAL A 194 10.78 -10.66 6.18
CA VAL A 194 9.97 -10.07 5.12
C VAL A 194 10.53 -10.43 3.75
N ARG A 195 9.66 -10.78 2.80
CA ARG A 195 10.06 -11.12 1.43
C ARG A 195 10.22 -9.87 0.58
N PHE A 196 9.24 -9.00 0.64
CA PHE A 196 9.16 -7.77 -0.14
C PHE A 196 9.00 -6.57 0.77
N VAL A 197 9.39 -5.40 0.27
CA VAL A 197 9.38 -4.16 1.02
C VAL A 197 8.74 -3.03 0.21
N GLY A 198 8.05 -2.14 0.90
CA GLY A 198 7.34 -1.04 0.27
C GLY A 198 7.13 0.14 1.19
N PHE A 199 6.35 1.09 0.72
CA PHE A 199 5.87 2.21 1.52
C PHE A 199 4.47 2.63 1.09
N THR A 200 3.82 3.38 1.95
CA THR A 200 2.49 3.94 1.70
C THR A 200 2.36 5.33 2.29
N GLY A 201 1.48 6.11 1.74
CA GLY A 201 1.06 7.42 2.20
C GLY A 201 -0.16 7.87 1.43
N HIS A 202 -0.69 9.04 1.77
CA HIS A 202 -1.96 9.46 1.17
C HIS A 202 -2.12 10.98 1.04
N LYS A 203 -1.17 11.77 1.54
CA LYS A 203 -1.33 13.23 1.68
C LYS A 203 -1.03 13.98 0.39
N ASP A 204 0.15 13.75 -0.16
CA ASP A 204 0.62 14.45 -1.36
C ASP A 204 1.51 13.55 -2.23
N PRO A 205 1.29 13.49 -3.55
CA PRO A 205 2.12 12.73 -4.47
C PRO A 205 3.60 13.16 -4.49
N ALA A 206 3.90 14.43 -4.18
CA ALA A 206 5.28 14.91 -4.13
C ALA A 206 6.12 14.17 -3.06
N ILE A 207 5.51 13.81 -1.93
CA ILE A 207 6.16 13.06 -0.87
C ILE A 207 6.52 11.65 -1.33
N HIS A 208 5.63 11.00 -2.09
CA HIS A 208 5.93 9.69 -2.70
C HIS A 208 7.06 9.77 -3.71
N LEU A 209 7.06 10.79 -4.56
CA LEU A 209 8.15 11.01 -5.51
C LEU A 209 9.47 11.26 -4.79
N LYS A 210 9.45 11.97 -3.65
CA LYS A 210 10.62 12.17 -2.81
C LYS A 210 11.13 10.85 -2.20
N MET A 211 10.24 9.97 -1.72
CA MET A 211 10.62 8.59 -1.30
C MET A 211 11.32 7.83 -2.43
N LEU A 212 10.76 7.88 -3.63
CA LEU A 212 11.32 7.20 -4.80
C LEU A 212 12.66 7.81 -5.26
N ALA A 213 12.92 9.09 -4.97
CA ALA A 213 14.18 9.76 -5.33
C ALA A 213 15.41 9.23 -4.53
N TYR A 214 15.20 8.55 -3.40
CA TYR A 214 16.28 7.88 -2.66
C TYR A 214 16.82 6.62 -3.37
N ASP A 215 16.20 6.21 -4.49
CA ASP A 215 16.62 5.07 -5.30
C ASP A 215 16.76 3.75 -4.51
N PHE A 216 15.93 3.58 -3.48
CA PHE A 216 15.83 2.35 -2.73
C PHE A 216 15.03 1.32 -3.55
N PRO A 217 15.41 0.02 -3.57
CA PRO A 217 14.75 -1.00 -4.38
C PRO A 217 13.42 -1.47 -3.78
N PHE A 218 12.45 -0.57 -3.68
CA PHE A 218 11.09 -0.91 -3.27
C PHE A 218 10.46 -1.91 -4.23
N ASP A 219 9.74 -2.88 -3.67
CA ASP A 219 8.98 -3.89 -4.42
C ASP A 219 7.53 -3.42 -4.65
N ALA A 220 6.98 -2.61 -3.74
CA ALA A 220 5.60 -2.13 -3.82
C ALA A 220 5.46 -0.69 -3.28
N CYS A 221 4.39 -0.01 -3.72
CA CYS A 221 3.95 1.25 -3.17
C CYS A 221 2.41 1.26 -3.10
N GLN A 222 1.86 1.56 -1.92
CA GLN A 222 0.42 1.68 -1.72
C GLN A 222 0.02 3.15 -1.71
N LEU A 223 -0.98 3.51 -2.53
CA LEU A 223 -1.36 4.89 -2.79
C LEU A 223 -2.87 5.02 -3.01
N PRO A 224 -3.48 6.17 -2.64
CA PRO A 224 -4.88 6.40 -2.93
C PRO A 224 -5.07 6.54 -4.44
N LEU A 225 -6.12 5.89 -4.95
CA LEU A 225 -6.52 5.96 -6.36
C LEU A 225 -8.04 5.95 -6.43
N GLY A 226 -8.59 6.79 -7.30
CA GLY A 226 -10.03 6.87 -7.51
C GLY A 226 -10.40 7.96 -8.52
N PRO A 227 -11.65 8.05 -8.95
CA PRO A 227 -12.06 9.06 -9.92
C PRO A 227 -11.83 10.51 -9.44
N PHE A 228 -11.86 10.77 -8.13
CA PHE A 228 -11.55 12.09 -7.54
C PHE A 228 -10.05 12.37 -7.55
N ASP A 229 -9.22 11.36 -7.31
CA ASP A 229 -7.75 11.51 -7.29
C ASP A 229 -7.22 12.09 -8.60
N ALA A 230 -7.82 11.74 -9.73
CA ALA A 230 -7.42 12.23 -11.04
C ALA A 230 -7.40 13.78 -11.15
N THR A 231 -8.14 14.49 -10.28
CA THR A 231 -8.28 15.95 -10.33
C THR A 231 -7.47 16.67 -9.26
N PHE A 232 -7.43 16.15 -8.01
CA PHE A 232 -6.86 16.87 -6.88
C PHE A 232 -5.66 16.14 -6.30
N ARG A 233 -4.45 16.77 -6.33
CA ARG A 233 -3.18 16.18 -5.86
C ARG A 233 -3.05 14.73 -6.35
N SER A 234 -3.10 14.53 -7.66
CA SER A 234 -3.28 13.24 -8.29
C SER A 234 -2.06 12.32 -8.13
N PHE A 235 -2.26 11.22 -7.45
CA PHE A 235 -1.33 10.08 -7.41
C PHE A 235 -1.37 9.29 -8.72
N GLU A 236 -2.55 9.18 -9.34
CA GLU A 236 -2.73 8.53 -10.64
C GLU A 236 -1.85 9.16 -11.71
N GLN A 237 -1.82 10.50 -11.77
CA GLN A 237 -1.07 11.20 -12.84
C GLN A 237 0.43 11.33 -12.52
N LYS A 238 0.82 11.42 -11.25
CA LYS A 238 2.19 11.77 -10.87
C LYS A 238 3.02 10.58 -10.38
N VAL A 239 2.42 9.67 -9.60
CA VAL A 239 3.14 8.57 -8.94
C VAL A 239 2.99 7.27 -9.69
N LEU A 240 1.77 6.93 -10.11
CA LEU A 240 1.48 5.66 -10.78
C LEU A 240 2.33 5.40 -12.03
N PRO A 241 2.57 6.38 -12.94
CA PRO A 241 3.46 6.18 -14.08
C PRO A 241 4.90 5.85 -13.69
N GLU A 242 5.42 6.49 -12.63
CA GLU A 242 6.78 6.25 -12.15
C GLU A 242 6.94 4.87 -11.52
N LEU A 243 5.93 4.40 -10.76
CA LEU A 243 5.92 3.05 -10.22
C LEU A 243 5.97 2.00 -11.33
N ASN A 244 5.11 2.15 -12.34
CA ASN A 244 5.07 1.25 -13.49
C ASN A 244 6.39 1.25 -14.28
N ARG A 245 6.98 2.42 -14.52
CA ARG A 245 8.28 2.54 -15.17
C ARG A 245 9.39 1.80 -14.43
N ARG A 246 9.34 1.76 -13.09
CA ARG A 246 10.32 1.06 -12.23
C ARG A 246 9.96 -0.41 -11.99
N GLY A 247 8.80 -0.88 -12.42
CA GLY A 247 8.30 -2.23 -12.12
C GLY A 247 7.96 -2.43 -10.64
N ILE A 248 7.71 -1.34 -9.90
CA ILE A 248 7.25 -1.37 -8.51
C ILE A 248 5.74 -1.61 -8.52
N ALA A 249 5.27 -2.62 -7.76
CA ALA A 249 3.85 -2.98 -7.71
C ALA A 249 2.99 -1.85 -7.12
N PRO A 250 2.08 -1.22 -7.90
CA PRO A 250 1.16 -0.24 -7.35
C PRO A 250 0.00 -0.97 -6.65
N ILE A 251 -0.26 -0.60 -5.40
CA ILE A 251 -1.39 -1.08 -4.60
C ILE A 251 -2.37 0.09 -4.43
N GLY A 252 -3.52 0.01 -5.10
CA GLY A 252 -4.58 1.02 -4.95
C GLY A 252 -5.30 0.88 -3.61
N MET A 253 -5.66 2.00 -3.00
CA MET A 253 -6.48 2.07 -1.79
C MET A 253 -7.39 3.29 -1.80
N LYS A 254 -8.31 3.36 -0.84
CA LYS A 254 -9.17 4.53 -0.60
C LYS A 254 -10.02 4.94 -1.82
N SER A 255 -10.37 4.01 -2.71
CA SER A 255 -11.13 4.24 -3.94
C SER A 255 -12.49 4.92 -3.72
N LEU A 256 -13.05 4.79 -2.53
CA LEU A 256 -14.31 5.44 -2.10
C LEU A 256 -14.06 6.71 -1.26
N GLY A 257 -12.87 7.32 -1.33
CA GLY A 257 -12.54 8.52 -0.58
C GLY A 257 -12.27 8.30 0.91
N GLY A 258 -12.07 7.07 1.34
CA GLY A 258 -11.78 6.69 2.74
C GLY A 258 -13.02 6.56 3.63
N THR A 259 -14.07 7.34 3.42
CA THR A 259 -15.32 7.34 4.23
C THR A 259 -16.56 6.89 3.45
N ALA A 260 -16.41 6.62 2.16
CA ALA A 260 -17.51 6.35 1.23
C ALA A 260 -18.59 7.48 1.16
N GLU A 261 -18.25 8.68 1.59
CA GLU A 261 -19.19 9.82 1.61
C GLU A 261 -19.71 10.18 0.21
N SER A 262 -18.86 10.05 -0.80
CA SER A 262 -19.23 10.27 -2.20
C SER A 262 -20.30 9.29 -2.70
N VAL A 263 -20.24 8.03 -2.23
CA VAL A 263 -21.25 7.01 -2.54
C VAL A 263 -22.55 7.31 -1.78
N LYS A 264 -22.46 7.62 -0.49
CA LYS A 264 -23.61 7.99 0.34
C LYS A 264 -24.37 9.19 -0.23
N LYS A 265 -23.64 10.13 -0.84
CA LYS A 265 -24.23 11.32 -1.53
C LYS A 265 -24.66 11.07 -2.98
N GLY A 266 -24.52 9.85 -3.49
CA GLY A 266 -24.94 9.50 -4.84
C GLY A 266 -24.10 10.12 -5.96
N VAL A 267 -22.89 10.62 -5.67
CA VAL A 267 -21.99 11.19 -6.69
C VAL A 267 -21.42 10.10 -7.59
N LEU A 268 -21.11 8.94 -7.01
CA LEU A 268 -20.69 7.75 -7.73
C LEU A 268 -21.13 6.49 -6.98
N THR A 269 -21.11 5.34 -7.65
CA THR A 269 -21.38 4.04 -7.03
C THR A 269 -20.08 3.34 -6.62
N ALA A 270 -20.17 2.39 -5.66
CA ALA A 270 -19.03 1.55 -5.31
C ALA A 270 -18.50 0.79 -6.53
N LYS A 271 -19.39 0.24 -7.37
CA LYS A 271 -19.03 -0.45 -8.60
C LYS A 271 -18.23 0.44 -9.55
N GLU A 272 -18.65 1.67 -9.79
CA GLU A 272 -17.89 2.61 -10.64
C GLU A 272 -16.49 2.89 -10.07
N ALA A 273 -16.39 3.18 -8.77
CA ALA A 273 -15.11 3.49 -8.15
C ALA A 273 -14.14 2.30 -8.17
N LEU A 274 -14.59 1.11 -7.78
CA LEU A 274 -13.76 -0.09 -7.76
C LEU A 274 -13.36 -0.49 -9.19
N THR A 275 -14.30 -0.49 -10.15
CA THR A 275 -14.02 -0.83 -11.55
C THR A 275 -13.04 0.18 -12.18
N TYR A 276 -13.19 1.48 -11.87
CA TYR A 276 -12.27 2.51 -12.33
C TYR A 276 -10.84 2.20 -11.88
N VAL A 277 -10.63 1.98 -10.57
CA VAL A 277 -9.28 1.74 -10.04
C VAL A 277 -8.71 0.43 -10.55
N MET A 278 -9.51 -0.63 -10.64
CA MET A 278 -9.09 -1.90 -11.24
C MET A 278 -8.75 -1.77 -12.73
N SER A 279 -9.26 -0.74 -13.44
CA SER A 279 -8.92 -0.47 -14.85
C SER A 279 -7.60 0.27 -15.02
N LEU A 280 -7.06 0.86 -13.96
CA LEU A 280 -5.73 1.46 -13.96
C LEU A 280 -4.63 0.38 -14.01
N PRO A 281 -3.40 0.73 -14.43
CA PRO A 281 -2.27 -0.20 -14.46
C PRO A 281 -1.71 -0.45 -13.04
N ILE A 282 -2.51 -1.08 -12.20
CA ILE A 282 -2.18 -1.46 -10.81
C ILE A 282 -2.05 -2.97 -10.66
N ALA A 283 -1.31 -3.41 -9.67
CA ALA A 283 -1.21 -4.82 -9.31
C ALA A 283 -2.48 -5.29 -8.59
N ILE A 284 -3.01 -4.48 -7.68
CA ILE A 284 -4.13 -4.84 -6.82
C ILE A 284 -4.85 -3.60 -6.28
N LEU A 285 -6.14 -3.74 -6.02
CA LEU A 285 -6.97 -2.80 -5.25
C LEU A 285 -7.26 -3.39 -3.87
N VAL A 286 -6.83 -2.71 -2.80
CA VAL A 286 -7.25 -3.01 -1.43
C VAL A 286 -8.55 -2.27 -1.13
N SER A 287 -9.57 -3.01 -0.75
CA SER A 287 -10.90 -2.48 -0.39
C SER A 287 -11.31 -2.89 1.01
N GLY A 288 -12.02 -2.00 1.70
CA GLY A 288 -12.63 -2.29 3.00
C GLY A 288 -13.81 -3.24 2.86
N MET A 289 -13.94 -4.19 3.80
CA MET A 289 -14.99 -5.20 3.86
C MET A 289 -15.30 -5.48 5.32
N ASP A 290 -16.20 -4.70 5.91
CA ASP A 290 -16.60 -4.77 7.32
C ASP A 290 -17.75 -5.74 7.59
N SER A 291 -18.38 -6.23 6.52
CA SER A 291 -19.52 -7.15 6.57
C SER A 291 -19.51 -8.14 5.41
N LEU A 292 -20.28 -9.22 5.54
CA LEU A 292 -20.44 -10.21 4.46
C LEU A 292 -21.18 -9.64 3.25
N GLU A 293 -22.05 -8.68 3.47
CA GLU A 293 -22.78 -7.96 2.42
C GLU A 293 -21.81 -7.21 1.54
N VAL A 294 -20.94 -6.38 2.12
CA VAL A 294 -19.91 -5.61 1.40
C VAL A 294 -18.90 -6.54 0.73
N LEU A 295 -18.50 -7.63 1.41
CA LEU A 295 -17.65 -8.65 0.78
C LEU A 295 -18.31 -9.24 -0.48
N ASN A 296 -19.59 -9.62 -0.41
CA ASN A 296 -20.28 -10.22 -1.54
C ASN A 296 -20.40 -9.25 -2.72
N GLU A 297 -20.74 -7.98 -2.46
CA GLU A 297 -20.78 -6.93 -3.48
C GLU A 297 -19.41 -6.74 -4.15
N ASN A 298 -18.36 -6.62 -3.36
CA ASN A 298 -17.00 -6.46 -3.88
C ASN A 298 -16.53 -7.70 -4.68
N LEU A 299 -16.91 -8.91 -4.26
CA LEU A 299 -16.60 -10.14 -5.00
C LEU A 299 -17.35 -10.20 -6.32
N GLU A 300 -18.62 -9.79 -6.38
CA GLU A 300 -19.40 -9.71 -7.62
C GLU A 300 -18.73 -8.74 -8.60
N ILE A 301 -18.35 -7.54 -8.12
CA ILE A 301 -17.65 -6.54 -8.93
C ILE A 301 -16.32 -7.11 -9.48
N ALA A 302 -15.52 -7.77 -8.63
CA ALA A 302 -14.21 -8.28 -9.02
C ALA A 302 -14.32 -9.48 -9.99
N ARG A 303 -15.29 -10.37 -9.82
CA ARG A 303 -15.51 -11.51 -10.69
C ARG A 303 -16.04 -11.12 -12.06
N SER A 304 -16.94 -10.13 -12.09
CA SER A 304 -17.50 -9.59 -13.34
C SER A 304 -16.64 -8.49 -13.96
N PHE A 305 -15.42 -8.26 -13.41
CA PHE A 305 -14.58 -7.16 -13.86
C PHE A 305 -14.24 -7.24 -15.34
N THR A 306 -14.55 -6.17 -16.02
CA THR A 306 -14.09 -5.87 -17.38
C THR A 306 -13.50 -4.46 -17.36
N PRO A 307 -12.30 -4.25 -17.89
CA PRO A 307 -11.69 -2.91 -17.91
C PRO A 307 -12.62 -1.88 -18.54
N MET A 308 -12.74 -0.74 -17.91
CA MET A 308 -13.49 0.40 -18.45
C MET A 308 -12.81 0.91 -19.72
N LYS A 309 -13.61 1.26 -20.71
CA LYS A 309 -13.09 1.94 -21.90
C LYS A 309 -12.57 3.33 -21.54
N PRO A 310 -11.54 3.86 -22.22
CA PRO A 310 -10.96 5.17 -21.95
C PRO A 310 -12.00 6.29 -21.88
N GLU A 311 -13.00 6.25 -22.78
CA GLU A 311 -14.06 7.24 -22.83
C GLU A 311 -14.96 7.19 -21.58
N ALA A 312 -15.25 5.99 -21.07
CA ALA A 312 -16.04 5.81 -19.87
C ALA A 312 -15.25 6.26 -18.62
N MET A 313 -13.94 5.98 -18.57
CA MET A 313 -13.07 6.50 -17.51
C MET A 313 -13.03 8.03 -17.52
N GLN A 314 -12.91 8.65 -18.71
CA GLN A 314 -12.88 10.09 -18.82
C GLN A 314 -14.22 10.72 -18.41
N ALA A 315 -15.33 10.17 -18.87
CA ALA A 315 -16.67 10.65 -18.47
C ALA A 315 -16.87 10.57 -16.94
N LEU A 316 -16.33 9.53 -16.28
CA LEU A 316 -16.38 9.41 -14.82
C LEU A 316 -15.51 10.45 -14.13
N ARG A 317 -14.28 10.72 -14.64
CA ARG A 317 -13.42 11.82 -14.14
C ARG A 317 -14.12 13.17 -14.27
N ASP A 318 -14.69 13.48 -15.43
CA ASP A 318 -15.37 14.75 -15.70
C ASP A 318 -16.56 14.94 -14.75
N ARG A 319 -17.35 13.88 -14.50
CA ARG A 319 -18.45 13.92 -13.53
C ARG A 319 -17.94 14.17 -12.11
N CYS A 320 -16.83 13.54 -11.71
CA CYS A 320 -16.24 13.69 -10.39
C CYS A 320 -15.50 15.03 -10.22
N ALA A 321 -14.96 15.62 -11.30
CA ALA A 321 -14.11 16.81 -11.25
C ALA A 321 -14.80 18.00 -10.57
N ILE A 322 -16.09 18.20 -10.81
CA ILE A 322 -16.88 19.27 -10.18
C ILE A 322 -16.98 19.15 -8.66
N HIS A 323 -16.71 17.97 -8.12
CA HIS A 323 -16.73 17.65 -6.69
C HIS A 323 -15.32 17.44 -6.10
N ALA A 324 -14.29 17.40 -6.93
CA ALA A 324 -12.92 17.00 -6.54
C ALA A 324 -11.98 18.19 -6.27
N ALA A 325 -12.29 19.38 -6.77
CA ALA A 325 -11.35 20.51 -6.84
C ALA A 325 -10.74 20.93 -5.49
N ASP A 326 -11.46 20.74 -4.38
CA ASP A 326 -11.04 21.10 -3.02
C ASP A 326 -10.69 19.88 -2.14
N GLY A 327 -10.74 18.67 -2.69
CA GLY A 327 -10.43 17.44 -1.96
C GLY A 327 -11.48 17.06 -0.90
N ARG A 328 -12.71 17.61 -0.97
CA ARG A 328 -13.77 17.36 0.04
C ARG A 328 -14.18 15.90 0.20
N PHE A 329 -13.97 15.06 -0.80
CA PHE A 329 -14.16 13.61 -0.74
C PHE A 329 -12.87 12.82 -0.52
N GLU A 330 -11.75 13.52 -0.30
CA GLU A 330 -10.42 12.95 -0.08
C GLU A 330 -9.79 13.57 1.17
N LEU A 331 -10.52 13.51 2.30
CA LEU A 331 -10.12 14.13 3.57
C LEU A 331 -8.73 13.69 4.05
N TYR A 332 -8.26 12.52 3.63
CA TYR A 332 -6.91 12.06 3.87
C TYR A 332 -5.82 12.95 3.21
N LYS A 333 -6.18 13.72 2.16
CA LYS A 333 -5.27 14.71 1.54
C LYS A 333 -5.33 16.08 2.23
N THR A 334 -6.49 16.45 2.79
CA THR A 334 -6.80 17.83 3.21
C THR A 334 -6.87 18.03 4.71
N SER A 335 -6.96 16.95 5.50
CA SER A 335 -7.08 17.03 6.96
C SER A 335 -6.08 16.11 7.67
N LYS A 336 -5.93 16.25 8.98
CA LYS A 336 -5.13 15.37 9.84
C LYS A 336 -5.93 14.18 10.41
N HIS A 337 -7.21 14.05 10.04
CA HIS A 337 -8.10 13.01 10.55
C HIS A 337 -7.59 11.57 10.30
N PHE A 338 -6.81 11.38 9.22
CA PHE A 338 -6.24 10.09 8.84
C PHE A 338 -4.76 9.94 9.22
N ASP A 339 -4.20 10.87 9.99
CA ASP A 339 -2.80 10.82 10.42
C ASP A 339 -2.72 10.01 11.72
N GLY A 340 -2.10 8.81 11.70
CA GLY A 340 -2.07 7.87 12.81
C GLY A 340 -1.17 8.32 13.97
N PRO A 341 -1.71 8.64 15.17
CA PRO A 341 -0.92 9.15 16.29
C PRO A 341 0.00 8.13 16.99
N PRO A 342 -0.43 6.86 17.23
CA PRO A 342 0.30 5.98 18.16
C PRO A 342 1.74 5.66 17.74
N GLY A 343 1.97 5.47 16.46
CA GLY A 343 3.31 5.18 15.97
C GLY A 343 4.24 6.38 16.00
N ARG A 344 3.70 7.59 15.89
CA ARG A 344 4.47 8.83 15.97
C ARG A 344 5.11 8.96 17.34
N GLU A 345 4.34 8.79 18.39
CA GLU A 345 4.80 8.89 19.78
C GLU A 345 5.89 7.87 20.09
N GLN A 346 5.74 6.62 19.66
CA GLN A 346 6.74 5.56 19.85
C GLN A 346 8.06 5.85 19.18
N HIS A 347 8.06 6.60 18.10
CA HIS A 347 9.26 7.05 17.38
C HIS A 347 9.75 8.43 17.82
N GLY A 348 9.15 9.03 18.84
CA GLY A 348 9.55 10.34 19.40
C GLY A 348 9.19 11.52 18.50
N PHE A 349 8.13 11.41 17.70
CA PHE A 349 7.57 12.51 16.92
C PHE A 349 6.46 13.23 17.69
N PRO A 350 6.27 14.53 17.46
CA PRO A 350 5.13 15.23 17.99
C PRO A 350 3.83 14.61 17.51
N SER A 351 2.81 14.61 18.34
CA SER A 351 1.46 14.21 17.95
C SER A 351 0.92 15.16 16.88
N ALA A 352 -0.05 14.70 16.09
CA ALA A 352 -0.71 15.53 15.08
C ALA A 352 -1.29 16.82 15.71
N LYS A 353 -1.77 16.75 16.96
CA LYS A 353 -2.30 17.89 17.71
C LYS A 353 -1.24 18.94 18.05
N GLU A 354 -0.03 18.51 18.42
CA GLU A 354 1.09 19.42 18.73
C GLU A 354 1.65 20.14 17.50
N MET A 355 1.37 19.62 16.30
CA MET A 355 1.77 20.27 15.04
C MET A 355 0.73 21.27 14.51
N GLU A 356 -0.37 21.47 15.22
CA GLU A 356 -1.42 22.44 14.86
C GLU A 356 -1.17 23.85 15.44
N GLY A 357 -0.14 24.01 16.25
CA GLY A 357 0.24 25.28 16.88
C GLY A 357 1.02 26.23 15.97
#